data_0898896b69b10bbf621ead612c87127a
#
_entry.id   0898896b69b10bbf621ead612c87127a
#
_cell.length_a   1.000
_cell.length_b   1.000
_cell.length_c   1.000
_cell.angle_alpha   90.00
_cell.angle_beta   90.00
_cell.angle_gamma   90.00
#
_symmetry.space_group_name_H-M   'P 1'
#
loop_
_entity.id
_entity.type
_entity.pdbx_description
1 polymer ?
#
loop_
_entity_poly.entity_id
_entity_poly.type
_entity_poly.pdbx_seq_one_letter_code
_entity_poly.pdbx_strand_id
1 'polypeptide(L)'
;MKLTTLLLVITTSFYGQSKVEIAKELQKQYNPPNKDYVVFIDYSKPISEERLYVIDMNTSETILTTKVAHGINSGKEYATEFSNKDKSLKSSLGVYVTQETYYGHFGYSLRVNGLDKTNSNARHRKIIFHSNKKMHTKWSFGCFSTDEKINKKLINLIKNGCLVYVYK
;
A
#
# COMPACT_ATOMS: atom_id res chain seq x y z
N MET A 1 -2.81 40.11 9.79
CA MET A 1 -2.99 38.97 10.72
C MET A 1 -2.88 37.70 9.89
N LYS A 2 -1.74 36.99 9.96
CA LYS A 2 -1.53 35.74 9.23
C LYS A 2 -2.07 34.59 10.08
N LEU A 3 -3.12 33.94 9.62
CA LEU A 3 -3.67 32.74 10.25
C LEU A 3 -2.70 31.59 9.95
N THR A 4 -1.91 31.21 10.95
CA THR A 4 -1.05 30.02 10.89
C THR A 4 -1.95 28.82 11.14
N THR A 5 -2.33 28.11 10.08
CA THR A 5 -3.05 26.83 10.19
C THR A 5 -2.08 25.81 10.81
N LEU A 6 -2.25 25.55 12.10
CA LEU A 6 -1.57 24.50 12.81
C LEU A 6 -2.05 23.16 12.27
N LEU A 7 -1.25 22.52 11.42
CA LEU A 7 -1.49 21.15 10.94
C LEU A 7 -1.25 20.20 12.12
N LEU A 8 -2.33 19.87 12.84
CA LEU A 8 -2.31 18.90 13.91
C LEU A 8 -2.08 17.51 13.30
N VAL A 9 -0.83 17.05 13.29
CA VAL A 9 -0.50 15.66 12.96
C VAL A 9 -1.00 14.81 14.11
N ILE A 10 -2.23 14.32 14.00
CA ILE A 10 -2.75 13.35 14.97
C ILE A 10 -2.07 12.01 14.65
N THR A 11 -0.99 11.70 15.34
CA THR A 11 -0.49 10.34 15.44
C THR A 11 -1.44 9.54 16.32
N THR A 12 -2.61 9.18 15.77
CA THR A 12 -3.50 8.25 16.45
C THR A 12 -2.81 6.88 16.48
N SER A 13 -2.51 6.42 17.67
CA SER A 13 -2.11 5.03 17.89
C SER A 13 -3.32 4.15 17.59
N PHE A 14 -3.30 3.44 16.46
CA PHE A 14 -4.35 2.50 16.07
C PHE A 14 -4.35 1.19 16.88
N TYR A 15 -3.79 1.22 18.08
CA TYR A 15 -3.71 0.03 18.92
C TYR A 15 -5.12 -0.36 19.39
N GLY A 16 -5.60 -1.52 18.95
CA GLY A 16 -6.93 -2.06 19.33
C GLY A 16 -8.09 -1.70 18.42
N GLN A 17 -7.92 -0.84 17.41
CA GLN A 17 -8.96 -0.52 16.44
C GLN A 17 -9.11 -1.61 15.35
N SER A 18 -10.33 -1.82 14.86
CA SER A 18 -10.59 -2.67 13.69
C SER A 18 -10.06 -2.01 12.41
N LYS A 19 -9.72 -2.81 11.37
CA LYS A 19 -9.31 -2.27 10.07
C LYS A 19 -10.37 -1.33 9.47
N VAL A 20 -11.65 -1.58 9.72
CA VAL A 20 -12.76 -0.75 9.24
C VAL A 20 -12.76 0.63 9.89
N GLU A 21 -12.52 0.72 11.20
CA GLU A 21 -12.41 1.98 11.91
C GLU A 21 -11.23 2.80 11.42
N ILE A 22 -10.06 2.17 11.31
CA ILE A 22 -8.86 2.80 10.73
C ILE A 22 -9.14 3.29 9.30
N ALA A 23 -9.80 2.48 8.47
CA ALA A 23 -10.15 2.86 7.10
C ALA A 23 -11.04 4.11 7.04
N LYS A 24 -12.06 4.20 7.92
CA LYS A 24 -12.94 5.38 8.01
C LYS A 24 -12.17 6.64 8.39
N GLU A 25 -11.26 6.54 9.37
CA GLU A 25 -10.40 7.66 9.77
C GLU A 25 -9.47 8.11 8.64
N LEU A 26 -8.83 7.16 7.95
CA LEU A 26 -7.98 7.47 6.80
C LEU A 26 -8.77 8.13 5.66
N GLN A 27 -9.97 7.64 5.34
CA GLN A 27 -10.82 8.25 4.32
C GLN A 27 -11.27 9.67 4.72
N LYS A 28 -11.55 9.91 5.99
CA LYS A 28 -11.86 11.24 6.51
C LYS A 28 -10.65 12.18 6.40
N GLN A 29 -9.46 11.69 6.72
CA GLN A 29 -8.22 12.48 6.71
C GLN A 29 -7.76 12.84 5.30
N TYR A 30 -7.76 11.87 4.37
CA TYR A 30 -7.18 12.03 3.03
C TYR A 30 -8.20 12.30 1.94
N ASN A 31 -9.50 12.10 2.21
CA ASN A 31 -10.62 12.30 1.28
C ASN A 31 -10.34 11.74 -0.14
N PRO A 32 -10.07 10.42 -0.28
CA PRO A 32 -9.68 9.83 -1.56
C PRO A 32 -10.83 9.84 -2.58
N PRO A 33 -10.54 9.84 -3.90
CA PRO A 33 -11.55 9.72 -4.95
C PRO A 33 -12.33 8.39 -4.89
N ASN A 34 -11.62 7.28 -4.69
CA ASN A 34 -12.24 5.96 -4.50
C ASN A 34 -12.44 5.71 -3.00
N LYS A 35 -13.71 5.73 -2.58
CA LYS A 35 -14.13 5.48 -1.18
C LYS A 35 -14.73 4.10 -0.98
N ASP A 36 -14.89 3.31 -2.05
CA ASP A 36 -15.51 1.99 -1.96
C ASP A 36 -14.57 0.98 -1.29
N TYR A 37 -13.27 1.17 -1.43
CA TYR A 37 -12.27 0.23 -0.91
C TYR A 37 -11.13 0.92 -0.16
N VAL A 38 -10.55 0.19 0.80
CA VAL A 38 -9.26 0.54 1.43
C VAL A 38 -8.40 -0.73 1.50
N VAL A 39 -7.13 -0.59 1.16
CA VAL A 39 -6.15 -1.68 1.23
C VAL A 39 -5.32 -1.57 2.49
N PHE A 40 -5.10 -2.70 3.15
CA PHE A 40 -4.16 -2.84 4.27
C PHE A 40 -3.05 -3.81 3.88
N ILE A 41 -1.81 -3.43 4.14
CA ILE A 41 -0.63 -4.31 4.00
C ILE A 41 0.07 -4.39 5.34
N ASP A 42 0.03 -5.57 5.93
CA ASP A 42 0.56 -5.87 7.25
C ASP A 42 1.94 -6.52 7.15
N TYR A 43 2.99 -5.73 7.26
CA TYR A 43 4.37 -6.23 7.22
C TYR A 43 4.87 -6.79 8.56
N SER A 44 4.03 -6.84 9.61
CA SER A 44 4.33 -7.64 10.79
C SER A 44 4.25 -9.15 10.51
N LYS A 45 3.50 -9.53 9.47
CA LYS A 45 3.39 -10.90 9.00
C LYS A 45 4.52 -11.31 8.05
N PRO A 46 4.89 -12.60 8.01
CA PRO A 46 5.92 -13.08 7.09
C PRO A 46 5.45 -13.02 5.62
N ILE A 47 6.41 -13.02 4.70
CA ILE A 47 6.17 -12.95 3.25
C ILE A 47 5.42 -14.19 2.72
N SER A 48 5.52 -15.31 3.44
CA SER A 48 4.87 -16.59 3.15
C SER A 48 3.36 -16.59 3.42
N GLU A 49 2.85 -15.60 4.20
CA GLU A 49 1.44 -15.49 4.57
C GLU A 49 0.68 -14.43 3.76
N GLU A 50 -0.65 -14.55 3.77
CA GLU A 50 -1.55 -13.51 3.29
C GLU A 50 -1.49 -12.32 4.25
N ARG A 51 -1.09 -11.17 3.72
CA ARG A 51 -0.85 -9.95 4.48
C ARG A 51 -1.28 -8.67 3.76
N LEU A 52 -1.91 -8.81 2.58
CA LEU A 52 -2.64 -7.75 1.91
C LEU A 52 -4.14 -8.05 2.03
N TYR A 53 -4.92 -7.07 2.43
CA TYR A 53 -6.37 -7.14 2.64
C TYR A 53 -7.04 -6.00 1.90
N VAL A 54 -8.13 -6.28 1.18
CA VAL A 54 -9.01 -5.26 0.60
C VAL A 54 -10.30 -5.25 1.40
N ILE A 55 -10.60 -4.13 2.03
CA ILE A 55 -11.84 -3.90 2.77
C ILE A 55 -12.83 -3.19 1.84
N ASP A 56 -14.03 -3.76 1.69
CA ASP A 56 -15.17 -3.10 1.09
C ASP A 56 -15.83 -2.19 2.14
N MET A 57 -15.83 -0.88 1.88
CA MET A 57 -16.31 0.11 2.84
C MET A 57 -17.85 0.20 2.89
N ASN A 58 -18.54 -0.36 1.89
CA ASN A 58 -20.01 -0.41 1.87
C ASN A 58 -20.53 -1.56 2.75
N THR A 59 -19.85 -2.71 2.74
CA THR A 59 -20.23 -3.88 3.53
C THR A 59 -19.43 -4.04 4.83
N SER A 60 -18.31 -3.31 4.97
CA SER A 60 -17.35 -3.45 6.06
C SER A 60 -16.66 -4.83 6.11
N GLU A 61 -16.62 -5.53 5.01
CA GLU A 61 -16.05 -6.88 4.90
C GLU A 61 -14.69 -6.89 4.21
N THR A 62 -13.86 -7.87 4.56
CA THR A 62 -12.64 -8.17 3.79
C THR A 62 -13.02 -9.02 2.58
N ILE A 63 -12.98 -8.45 1.38
CA ILE A 63 -13.41 -9.10 0.14
C ILE A 63 -12.28 -9.76 -0.65
N LEU A 64 -11.03 -9.47 -0.29
CA LEU A 64 -9.85 -10.09 -0.90
C LEU A 64 -8.71 -10.12 0.09
N THR A 65 -8.04 -11.28 0.19
CA THR A 65 -6.76 -11.43 0.85
C THR A 65 -5.74 -12.05 -0.10
N THR A 66 -4.48 -11.67 0.03
CA THR A 66 -3.40 -12.26 -0.77
C THR A 66 -2.03 -12.02 -0.17
N LYS A 67 -1.06 -12.76 -0.65
CA LYS A 67 0.36 -12.50 -0.40
C LYS A 67 0.80 -11.27 -1.20
N VAL A 68 1.73 -10.50 -0.62
CA VAL A 68 2.38 -9.37 -1.28
C VAL A 68 3.87 -9.36 -0.92
N ALA A 69 4.73 -9.11 -1.91
CA ALA A 69 6.16 -9.00 -1.68
C ALA A 69 6.52 -7.75 -0.86
N HIS A 70 7.68 -7.77 -0.21
CA HIS A 70 8.38 -6.59 0.27
C HIS A 70 9.72 -6.43 -0.45
N GLY A 71 10.37 -5.28 -0.26
CA GLY A 71 11.67 -5.01 -0.87
C GLY A 71 12.75 -5.96 -0.39
N ILE A 72 13.61 -6.43 -1.30
CA ILE A 72 14.67 -7.42 -1.00
C ILE A 72 15.58 -6.99 0.15
N ASN A 73 15.83 -5.69 0.29
CA ASN A 73 16.62 -5.14 1.38
C ASN A 73 15.78 -4.81 2.64
N SER A 74 14.47 -5.11 2.65
CA SER A 74 13.65 -4.96 3.84
C SER A 74 13.77 -6.13 4.82
N GLY A 75 14.24 -7.27 4.39
CA GLY A 75 14.40 -8.48 5.19
C GLY A 75 14.16 -9.75 4.37
N LYS A 76 14.33 -10.90 5.00
CA LYS A 76 14.13 -12.19 4.32
C LYS A 76 12.67 -12.65 4.40
N GLU A 77 12.27 -13.23 5.53
CA GLU A 77 10.91 -13.71 5.77
C GLU A 77 10.01 -12.59 6.29
N TYR A 78 10.53 -11.77 7.20
CA TYR A 78 9.85 -10.61 7.76
C TYR A 78 10.46 -9.32 7.23
N ALA A 79 9.63 -8.32 6.96
CA ALA A 79 10.10 -6.98 6.67
C ALA A 79 10.45 -6.27 7.99
N THR A 80 11.73 -6.03 8.21
CA THR A 80 12.27 -5.43 9.43
C THR A 80 12.82 -4.02 9.20
N GLU A 81 13.19 -3.70 7.95
CA GLU A 81 13.78 -2.44 7.58
C GLU A 81 13.00 -1.73 6.46
N PHE A 82 12.81 -0.43 6.62
CA PHE A 82 12.02 0.39 5.71
C PHE A 82 12.78 1.64 5.30
N SER A 83 12.54 2.15 4.08
CA SER A 83 13.21 3.35 3.60
C SER A 83 12.44 4.03 2.48
N ASN A 84 12.42 5.37 2.52
CA ASN A 84 11.91 6.22 1.44
C ASN A 84 13.02 6.68 0.46
N LYS A 85 14.29 6.29 0.70
CA LYS A 85 15.42 6.67 -0.14
C LYS A 85 15.36 5.96 -1.49
N ASP A 86 15.71 6.70 -2.56
CA ASP A 86 15.85 6.12 -3.88
C ASP A 86 16.89 4.99 -3.87
N LYS A 87 16.69 3.99 -4.72
CA LYS A 87 17.57 2.81 -4.87
C LYS A 87 17.84 2.02 -3.58
N SER A 88 17.11 2.28 -2.50
CA SER A 88 17.26 1.51 -1.25
C SER A 88 16.87 0.04 -1.39
N LEU A 89 16.04 -0.30 -2.39
CA LEU A 89 15.41 -1.60 -2.61
C LEU A 89 14.60 -2.08 -1.39
N LYS A 90 14.22 -1.14 -0.51
CA LYS A 90 13.39 -1.38 0.67
C LYS A 90 11.95 -0.94 0.41
N SER A 91 11.01 -1.58 1.07
CA SER A 91 9.63 -1.08 1.20
C SER A 91 9.61 0.19 2.05
N SER A 92 8.55 0.97 1.95
CA SER A 92 8.27 2.10 2.84
C SER A 92 6.88 1.95 3.47
N LEU A 93 6.75 2.42 4.70
CA LEU A 93 5.49 2.40 5.46
C LEU A 93 4.69 3.68 5.21
N GLY A 94 3.42 3.66 5.63
CA GLY A 94 2.53 4.81 5.60
C GLY A 94 1.39 4.66 4.60
N VAL A 95 0.68 5.75 4.37
CA VAL A 95 -0.50 5.80 3.50
C VAL A 95 -0.09 6.16 2.08
N TYR A 96 -0.64 5.43 1.12
CA TYR A 96 -0.51 5.70 -0.30
C TYR A 96 -1.89 5.92 -0.90
N VAL A 97 -1.94 6.55 -2.07
CA VAL A 97 -3.11 6.63 -2.93
C VAL A 97 -2.80 6.04 -4.29
N THR A 98 -3.68 5.20 -4.80
CA THR A 98 -3.54 4.61 -6.14
C THR A 98 -3.80 5.65 -7.23
N GLN A 99 -3.18 5.47 -8.38
CA GLN A 99 -3.21 6.40 -9.50
C GLN A 99 -3.67 5.70 -10.78
N GLU A 100 -3.10 6.07 -11.91
CA GLU A 100 -3.42 5.48 -13.21
C GLU A 100 -2.89 4.06 -13.36
N THR A 101 -3.64 3.24 -14.09
CA THR A 101 -3.19 1.94 -14.58
C THR A 101 -2.42 2.07 -15.89
N TYR A 102 -1.54 1.13 -16.18
CA TYR A 102 -0.80 1.07 -17.44
C TYR A 102 -0.31 -0.35 -17.73
N TYR A 103 0.06 -0.60 -18.98
CA TYR A 103 0.76 -1.82 -19.37
C TYR A 103 2.25 -1.54 -19.51
N GLY A 104 3.08 -2.18 -18.68
CA GLY A 104 4.51 -2.00 -18.66
C GLY A 104 5.27 -3.33 -18.68
N HIS A 105 6.54 -3.28 -18.27
CA HIS A 105 7.41 -4.48 -18.25
C HIS A 105 6.81 -5.65 -17.46
N PHE A 106 6.08 -5.39 -16.36
CA PHE A 106 5.42 -6.39 -15.53
C PHE A 106 3.96 -6.66 -15.93
N GLY A 107 3.53 -6.23 -17.12
CA GLY A 107 2.14 -6.32 -17.57
C GLY A 107 1.23 -5.25 -16.97
N TYR A 108 -0.03 -5.61 -16.69
CA TYR A 108 -1.01 -4.69 -16.12
C TYR A 108 -0.61 -4.27 -14.70
N SER A 109 -0.36 -3.00 -14.54
CA SER A 109 0.25 -2.39 -13.36
C SER A 109 -0.52 -1.14 -12.94
N LEU A 110 -0.39 -0.76 -11.64
CA LEU A 110 -1.05 0.39 -11.06
C LEU A 110 -0.03 1.24 -10.31
N ARG A 111 0.04 2.53 -10.65
CA ARG A 111 0.92 3.48 -9.99
C ARG A 111 0.35 3.90 -8.65
N VAL A 112 1.23 4.32 -7.74
CA VAL A 112 0.86 4.88 -6.44
C VAL A 112 1.65 6.16 -6.15
N ASN A 113 1.03 7.06 -5.38
CA ASN A 113 1.71 8.17 -4.73
C ASN A 113 1.75 7.92 -3.22
N GLY A 114 2.85 8.27 -2.57
CA GLY A 114 2.94 8.27 -1.11
C GLY A 114 2.37 9.56 -0.54
N LEU A 115 1.60 9.47 0.54
CA LEU A 115 0.96 10.60 1.20
C LEU A 115 1.68 11.02 2.48
N ASP A 116 2.59 10.20 2.98
CA ASP A 116 3.35 10.44 4.20
C ASP A 116 4.82 10.76 3.92
N LYS A 117 5.51 11.39 4.86
CA LYS A 117 6.96 11.64 4.78
C LYS A 117 7.77 10.35 4.60
N THR A 118 7.29 9.25 5.17
CA THR A 118 7.92 7.92 5.12
C THR A 118 7.87 7.27 3.75
N ASN A 119 7.02 7.74 2.83
CA ASN A 119 6.82 7.18 1.49
C ASN A 119 6.67 8.24 0.37
N SER A 120 6.90 9.51 0.66
CA SER A 120 6.71 10.64 -0.29
C SER A 120 7.47 10.45 -1.62
N ASN A 121 8.55 9.67 -1.65
CA ASN A 121 9.30 9.36 -2.87
C ASN A 121 8.73 8.18 -3.67
N ALA A 122 7.58 7.62 -3.30
CA ALA A 122 7.03 6.42 -3.94
C ALA A 122 6.92 6.58 -5.47
N ARG A 123 6.43 7.71 -5.95
CA ARG A 123 6.31 7.99 -7.41
C ARG A 123 7.67 8.07 -8.09
N HIS A 124 8.62 8.79 -7.51
CA HIS A 124 10.00 8.91 -8.01
C HIS A 124 10.69 7.55 -8.04
N ARG A 125 10.53 6.75 -6.99
CA ARG A 125 11.06 5.39 -6.86
C ARG A 125 10.34 4.37 -7.75
N LYS A 126 9.28 4.77 -8.49
CA LYS A 126 8.46 3.91 -9.35
C LYS A 126 7.83 2.74 -8.60
N ILE A 127 7.39 2.99 -7.36
CA ILE A 127 6.64 2.00 -6.59
C ILE A 127 5.26 1.81 -7.23
N ILE A 128 4.88 0.56 -7.50
CA ILE A 128 3.67 0.17 -8.21
C ILE A 128 3.10 -1.12 -7.67
N PHE A 129 1.82 -1.38 -7.92
CA PHE A 129 1.26 -2.73 -7.91
C PHE A 129 1.52 -3.40 -9.26
N HIS A 130 2.02 -4.64 -9.23
CA HIS A 130 2.26 -5.44 -10.43
C HIS A 130 2.26 -6.94 -10.11
N SER A 131 2.18 -7.79 -11.15
CA SER A 131 2.32 -9.22 -10.96
C SER A 131 3.79 -9.62 -10.78
N ASN A 132 4.04 -10.72 -10.06
CA ASN A 132 5.38 -11.29 -9.89
C ASN A 132 5.80 -12.26 -11.00
N LYS A 133 5.01 -12.41 -12.07
CA LYS A 133 5.26 -13.36 -13.17
C LYS A 133 6.68 -13.34 -13.71
N LYS A 134 7.29 -12.16 -13.80
CA LYS A 134 8.65 -11.96 -14.30
C LYS A 134 9.71 -11.86 -13.22
N MET A 135 9.29 -11.85 -11.97
CA MET A 135 10.18 -11.82 -10.81
C MET A 135 10.22 -13.20 -10.17
N HIS A 136 11.01 -14.11 -10.65
CA HIS A 136 11.15 -15.46 -10.09
C HIS A 136 11.59 -15.49 -8.62
N THR A 137 11.33 -14.42 -7.87
CA THR A 137 11.71 -14.21 -6.47
C THR A 137 10.50 -13.85 -5.62
N LYS A 138 10.58 -14.16 -4.32
CA LYS A 138 9.59 -13.77 -3.32
C LYS A 138 9.58 -12.25 -3.06
N TRP A 139 10.68 -11.56 -3.34
CA TRP A 139 10.91 -10.16 -3.01
C TRP A 139 10.71 -9.26 -4.21
N SER A 140 10.50 -7.96 -3.95
CA SER A 140 10.48 -6.89 -4.93
C SER A 140 11.65 -5.93 -4.71
N PHE A 141 11.67 -4.83 -5.45
CA PHE A 141 12.58 -3.69 -5.19
C PHE A 141 11.87 -2.56 -4.43
N GLY A 142 10.83 -2.92 -3.66
CA GLY A 142 9.99 -2.02 -2.89
C GLY A 142 8.55 -1.93 -3.41
N CYS A 143 8.26 -2.47 -4.59
CA CYS A 143 6.92 -2.54 -5.18
C CYS A 143 5.99 -3.51 -4.45
N PHE A 144 4.68 -3.33 -4.62
CA PHE A 144 3.63 -4.23 -4.16
C PHE A 144 3.40 -5.31 -5.22
N SER A 145 4.26 -6.33 -5.22
CA SER A 145 4.20 -7.44 -6.18
C SER A 145 3.30 -8.56 -5.62
N THR A 146 2.32 -8.98 -6.41
CA THR A 146 1.34 -10.02 -6.05
C THR A 146 1.32 -11.16 -7.07
N ASP A 147 0.65 -12.26 -6.75
CA ASP A 147 0.45 -13.36 -7.70
C ASP A 147 -0.29 -12.87 -8.96
N GLU A 148 0.12 -13.41 -10.13
CA GLU A 148 -0.44 -13.01 -11.41
C GLU A 148 -1.97 -13.21 -11.50
N LYS A 149 -2.46 -14.32 -10.94
CA LYS A 149 -3.90 -14.66 -11.01
C LYS A 149 -4.76 -13.64 -10.26
N ILE A 150 -4.20 -13.05 -9.21
CA ILE A 150 -4.90 -12.09 -8.35
C ILE A 150 -4.67 -10.64 -8.78
N ASN A 151 -3.51 -10.33 -9.38
CA ASN A 151 -3.08 -8.95 -9.67
C ASN A 151 -4.12 -8.15 -10.46
N LYS A 152 -4.69 -8.71 -11.53
CA LYS A 152 -5.67 -7.99 -12.36
C LYS A 152 -6.96 -7.70 -11.59
N LYS A 153 -7.45 -8.67 -10.80
CA LYS A 153 -8.63 -8.49 -9.94
C LYS A 153 -8.37 -7.41 -8.89
N LEU A 154 -7.24 -7.49 -8.20
CA LEU A 154 -6.84 -6.52 -7.19
C LEU A 154 -6.78 -5.11 -7.78
N ILE A 155 -6.04 -4.90 -8.87
CA ILE A 155 -5.90 -3.59 -9.51
C ILE A 155 -7.27 -3.02 -9.92
N ASN A 156 -8.16 -3.84 -10.48
CA ASN A 156 -9.48 -3.38 -10.90
C ASN A 156 -10.37 -2.91 -9.73
N LEU A 157 -10.23 -3.48 -8.54
CA LEU A 157 -10.91 -3.03 -7.32
C LEU A 157 -10.34 -1.69 -6.82
N ILE A 158 -9.00 -1.60 -6.77
CA ILE A 158 -8.32 -0.53 -6.03
C ILE A 158 -7.84 0.65 -6.88
N LYS A 159 -8.03 0.62 -8.22
CA LYS A 159 -7.68 1.75 -9.09
C LYS A 159 -8.51 3.01 -8.78
N ASN A 160 -8.13 4.14 -9.39
CA ASN A 160 -8.86 5.42 -9.33
C ASN A 160 -8.88 6.07 -7.93
N GLY A 161 -7.76 6.07 -7.23
CA GLY A 161 -7.59 6.85 -6.01
C GLY A 161 -7.98 6.14 -4.72
N CYS A 162 -7.86 4.81 -4.65
CA CYS A 162 -8.02 4.04 -3.43
C CYS A 162 -6.85 4.26 -2.46
N LEU A 163 -7.13 4.30 -1.15
CA LEU A 163 -6.08 4.35 -0.14
C LEU A 163 -5.47 2.98 0.11
N VAL A 164 -4.17 2.98 0.34
CA VAL A 164 -3.38 1.80 0.73
C VAL A 164 -2.60 2.14 1.99
N TYR A 165 -2.89 1.49 3.09
CA TYR A 165 -2.17 1.67 4.36
C TYR A 165 -1.20 0.52 4.59
N VAL A 166 0.09 0.87 4.66
CA VAL A 166 1.21 -0.07 4.85
C VAL A 166 1.79 0.14 6.24
N TYR A 167 1.75 -0.90 7.08
CA TYR A 167 2.17 -0.83 8.48
C TYR A 167 2.94 -2.09 8.91
N LYS A 168 3.52 -2.01 10.11
CA LYS A 168 4.21 -3.11 10.79
C LYS A 168 3.88 -3.08 12.28
#